data_00ee946a2ad82523cf1aaae0a6323b69
#
_entry.id   00ee946a2ad82523cf1aaae0a6323b69
#
_cell.length_a   1.000
_cell.length_b   1.000
_cell.length_c   1.000
_cell.angle_alpha   90.00
_cell.angle_beta   90.00
_cell.angle_gamma   90.00
#
_symmetry.space_group_name_H-M   'P 1'
#
loop_
_entity.id
_entity.type
_entity.pdbx_description
1 polymer ?
#
loop_
_entity_poly.entity_id
_entity_poly.type
_entity_poly.pdbx_seq_one_letter_code
_entity_poly.pdbx_strand_id
1 'polypeptide(L)' 'MQEPDDISITLNDIPEHVPSHISLEAVIKLFGEADPDLIVELNGRFVYPRAYAGTIIKKGDRLEFINPNFGG' A
#
# COMPACT_ATOMS: atom_id res chain seq x y z
N MET A 1 20.21 14.02 -11.54
CA MET A 1 20.02 13.42 -10.20
C MET A 1 19.08 12.24 -10.33
N GLN A 2 19.49 11.11 -9.85
CA GLN A 2 18.67 9.89 -9.95
C GLN A 2 17.74 9.78 -8.77
N GLU A 3 16.55 9.25 -9.04
CA GLU A 3 15.64 8.92 -7.96
C GLU A 3 16.16 7.68 -7.21
N PRO A 4 15.87 7.56 -5.92
CA PRO A 4 16.25 6.37 -5.19
C PRO A 4 15.58 5.13 -5.76
N ASP A 5 16.24 3.98 -5.64
CA ASP A 5 15.69 2.70 -6.09
C ASP A 5 14.50 2.27 -5.22
N ASP A 6 14.49 2.69 -3.97
CA ASP A 6 13.37 2.42 -3.09
C ASP A 6 12.97 3.66 -2.32
N ILE A 7 11.79 3.57 -1.71
CA ILE A 7 11.23 4.67 -0.92
C ILE A 7 10.75 4.12 0.41
N SER A 8 10.70 5.00 1.41
CA SER A 8 10.18 4.68 2.73
C SER A 8 8.71 5.03 2.81
N ILE A 9 7.92 4.11 3.33
CA ILE A 9 6.50 4.31 3.60
C ILE A 9 6.20 3.72 4.98
N THR A 10 4.98 3.87 5.45
CA THR A 10 4.51 3.07 6.60
C THR A 10 3.34 2.21 6.14
N LEU A 11 3.29 1.00 6.65
CA LEU A 11 2.19 0.07 6.43
C LEU A 11 1.70 -0.40 7.79
N ASN A 12 0.47 -0.04 8.11
CA ASN A 12 -0.11 -0.30 9.44
C ASN A 12 0.83 0.19 10.54
N ASP A 13 1.34 1.41 10.38
CA ASP A 13 2.26 2.10 11.29
C ASP A 13 3.66 1.49 11.39
N ILE A 14 3.97 0.51 10.56
CA ILE A 14 5.29 -0.11 10.54
C ILE A 14 6.08 0.47 9.37
N PRO A 15 7.30 1.00 9.61
CA PRO A 15 8.13 1.49 8.51
C PRO A 15 8.52 0.35 7.57
N GLU A 16 8.38 0.60 6.28
CA GLU A 16 8.69 -0.37 5.24
C GLU A 16 9.38 0.33 4.08
N HIS A 17 10.18 -0.42 3.33
CA HIS A 17 10.78 0.07 2.10
C HIS A 17 10.19 -0.68 0.92
N VAL A 18 9.83 0.07 -0.12
CA VAL A 18 9.28 -0.52 -1.34
C VAL A 18 9.97 0.13 -2.54
N PRO A 19 9.98 -0.53 -3.70
CA PRO A 19 10.57 0.06 -4.90
C PRO A 19 9.90 1.39 -5.27
N SER A 20 10.70 2.32 -5.81
CA SER A 20 10.16 3.57 -6.35
C SER A 20 9.19 3.27 -7.49
N HIS A 21 8.20 4.12 -7.64
CA HIS A 21 7.22 4.04 -8.74
C HIS A 21 6.33 2.79 -8.69
N ILE A 22 6.28 2.13 -7.53
CA ILE A 22 5.45 0.93 -7.36
C ILE A 22 3.98 1.32 -7.29
N SER A 23 3.11 0.52 -7.91
CA SER A 23 1.68 0.70 -7.78
C SER A 23 1.18 0.14 -6.46
N LEU A 24 0.03 0.64 -6.00
CA LEU A 24 -0.61 0.09 -4.81
C LEU A 24 -0.92 -1.39 -5.01
N GLU A 25 -1.36 -1.78 -6.21
CA GLU A 25 -1.62 -3.18 -6.53
C GLU A 25 -0.39 -4.04 -6.27
N ALA A 26 0.78 -3.57 -6.70
CA ALA A 26 2.02 -4.30 -6.51
C ALA A 26 2.44 -4.35 -5.04
N VAL A 27 2.19 -3.28 -4.27
CA VAL A 27 2.45 -3.29 -2.83
C VAL A 27 1.60 -4.35 -2.14
N ILE A 28 0.31 -4.43 -2.49
CA ILE A 28 -0.59 -5.43 -1.92
C ILE A 28 -0.04 -6.84 -2.15
N LYS A 29 0.43 -7.10 -3.37
CA LYS A 29 1.03 -8.40 -3.70
C LYS A 29 2.34 -8.63 -2.98
N LEU A 30 3.17 -7.60 -2.88
CA LEU A 30 4.48 -7.70 -2.24
C LEU A 30 4.35 -8.12 -0.78
N PHE A 31 3.34 -7.65 -0.08
CA PHE A 31 3.12 -7.99 1.32
C PHE A 31 2.18 -9.18 1.50
N GLY A 32 1.85 -9.88 0.41
CA GLY A 32 1.13 -11.15 0.48
C GLY A 32 -0.33 -11.04 0.87
N GLU A 33 -0.93 -9.87 0.70
CA GLU A 33 -2.34 -9.71 1.00
C GLU A 33 -3.20 -10.35 -0.07
N ALA A 34 -4.09 -11.27 0.35
CA ALA A 34 -4.93 -12.03 -0.57
C ALA A 34 -6.40 -12.00 -0.17
N ASP A 35 -6.76 -11.25 0.86
CA ASP A 35 -8.15 -11.16 1.29
C ASP A 35 -8.97 -10.40 0.25
N PRO A 36 -10.01 -11.02 -0.33
CA PRO A 36 -10.84 -10.32 -1.32
C PRO A 36 -11.63 -9.15 -0.73
N ASP A 37 -11.79 -9.13 0.60
CA ASP A 37 -12.51 -8.07 1.29
C ASP A 37 -11.58 -7.02 1.88
N LEU A 38 -10.31 -7.04 1.50
CA LEU A 38 -9.31 -6.08 2.00
C LEU A 38 -9.78 -4.65 1.78
N ILE A 39 -9.65 -3.85 2.85
CA ILE A 39 -9.90 -2.42 2.79
C ILE A 39 -8.54 -1.73 2.83
N VAL A 40 -8.29 -0.83 1.90
CA VAL A 40 -7.03 -0.09 1.83
C VAL A 40 -7.30 1.40 2.02
N GLU A 41 -6.54 2.01 2.93
CA GLU A 41 -6.51 3.46 3.06
C GLU A 41 -5.12 3.96 2.72
N LEU A 42 -5.07 5.04 1.97
CA LEU A 42 -3.83 5.72 1.62
C LEU A 42 -3.91 7.13 2.18
N ASN A 43 -3.05 7.43 3.13
CA ASN A 43 -3.02 8.73 3.81
C ASN A 43 -4.40 9.12 4.36
N GLY A 44 -5.07 8.12 4.95
CA GLY A 44 -6.37 8.33 5.58
C GLY A 44 -7.55 8.30 4.64
N ARG A 45 -7.35 7.98 3.36
CA ARG A 45 -8.43 7.95 2.38
C ARG A 45 -8.61 6.54 1.83
N PHE A 46 -9.86 6.13 1.74
CA PHE A 46 -10.21 4.84 1.16
C PHE A 46 -9.82 4.81 -0.33
N VAL A 47 -9.24 3.69 -0.76
CA VAL A 47 -8.91 3.46 -2.17
C VAL A 47 -9.72 2.26 -2.65
N TYR A 48 -10.48 2.47 -3.72
CA TYR A 48 -11.27 1.39 -4.31
C TYR A 48 -10.37 0.42 -5.06
N PRO A 49 -10.71 -0.88 -5.07
CA PRO A 49 -9.91 -1.87 -5.78
C PRO A 49 -9.64 -1.53 -7.25
N ARG A 50 -10.61 -0.92 -7.91
CA ARG A 50 -10.41 -0.54 -9.32
C ARG A 50 -9.34 0.50 -9.53
N ALA A 51 -8.92 1.18 -8.45
CA ALA A 51 -7.89 2.21 -8.53
C ALA A 51 -6.51 1.69 -8.14
N TYR A 52 -6.39 0.46 -7.67
CA TYR A 52 -5.11 -0.08 -7.16
C TYR A 52 -4.01 -0.01 -8.20
N ALA A 53 -4.32 -0.44 -9.43
CA ALA A 53 -3.30 -0.52 -10.47
C ALA A 53 -2.80 0.87 -10.91
N GLY A 54 -3.65 1.88 -10.80
CA GLY A 54 -3.32 3.23 -11.22
C GLY A 54 -2.83 4.15 -10.10
N THR A 55 -2.76 3.66 -8.88
CA THR A 55 -2.32 4.47 -7.74
C THR A 55 -0.85 4.18 -7.49
N ILE A 56 0.00 5.19 -7.72
CA ILE A 56 1.45 5.06 -7.52
C ILE A 56 1.78 5.52 -6.10
N ILE A 57 2.51 4.68 -5.39
CA ILE A 57 2.92 4.97 -4.01
C ILE A 57 4.13 5.87 -4.01
N LYS A 58 4.16 6.83 -3.09
CA LYS A 58 5.20 7.84 -3.01
C LYS A 58 5.88 7.79 -1.66
N LYS A 59 7.09 8.30 -1.62
CA LYS A 59 7.85 8.42 -0.38
C LYS A 59 7.00 9.11 0.70
N GLY A 60 6.99 8.51 1.88
CA GLY A 60 6.27 9.07 3.02
C GLY A 60 4.80 8.70 3.08
N ASP A 61 4.30 7.97 2.10
CA ASP A 61 2.89 7.55 2.13
C ASP A 61 2.62 6.63 3.31
N ARG A 62 1.42 6.77 3.84
CA ARG A 62 0.93 5.94 4.93
C ARG A 62 -0.18 5.05 4.39
N LEU A 63 0.06 3.74 4.42
CA LEU A 63 -0.93 2.74 4.01
C LEU A 63 -1.48 2.02 5.22
N GLU A 64 -2.77 1.74 5.17
CA GLU A 64 -3.41 0.85 6.13
C GLU A 64 -4.15 -0.24 5.37
N PHE A 65 -3.84 -1.48 5.71
CA PHE A 65 -4.52 -2.66 5.18
C PHE A 65 -5.40 -3.21 6.29
N ILE A 66 -6.70 -3.23 6.05
CA ILE A 66 -7.68 -3.64 7.03
C ILE A 66 -8.40 -4.88 6.52
N ASN A 67 -8.34 -5.95 7.31
CA ASN A 67 -8.99 -7.22 6.96
C ASN A 67 -10.25 -7.32 7.80
N PRO A 68 -11.42 -6.96 7.25
CA PRO A 68 -12.64 -6.78 8.05
C PRO A 68 -13.16 -8.06 8.69
N ASN A 69 -12.77 -9.22 8.14
CA ASN A 69 -13.23 -10.50 8.67
C ASN A 69 -12.28 -11.08 9.72
N PHE A 70 -11.20 -10.36 10.04
CA PHE A 70 -10.17 -10.85 10.91
C PHE A 70 -10.53 -10.54 12.36
N GLY A 71 -10.46 -11.53 13.22
CA GLY A 71 -10.72 -11.34 14.63
C GLY A 71 -12.17 -11.14 14.98
N GLY A 72 -13.03 -11.38 14.02
CA GLY A 72 -14.48 -11.21 14.20
C GLY A 72 -15.09 -12.32 15.03
#